data_33b91d2b6f8b097dc1ccee10f1713075
#
_entry.id   33b91d2b6f8b097dc1ccee10f1713075
#
_cell.length_a   1.000
_cell.length_b   1.000
_cell.length_c   1.000
_cell.angle_alpha   90.00
_cell.angle_beta   90.00
_cell.angle_gamma   90.00
#
_symmetry.space_group_name_H-M   'P 1'
#
loop_
_entity.id
_entity.type
_entity.pdbx_description
1 polymer ?
#
loop_
_entity_poly.entity_id
_entity_poly.type
_entity_poly.pdbx_seq_one_letter_code
_entity_poly.pdbx_strand_id
1 'polypeptide(L)'
;FVYPGLVNTHHHLYQTFTRNLPQVQKMELFPWLRTLYEIWRGLDEDCIYNSSLVGLGELLKYGCTTCMDHHYVFPRVGSEHFIDQQFRAADQLGVRFHATRGSMSRGRSDGGLPPDDLVQDVDTILKDSQRLVEKFHDTSRFSMHQVALAPCSPFSVTTDLLKQSAVLARSMGVRLHTHLCETKDEENFTLEAVGMRPLVYMESCGWLGNDVWYA
;
A
#
# COMPACT_ATOMS: atom_id res chain seq x y z
N PHE A 1 3.51 34.72 8.58
CA PHE A 1 4.34 33.80 7.77
C PHE A 1 3.43 32.91 6.94
N VAL A 2 3.87 32.59 5.71
CA VAL A 2 3.21 31.64 4.82
C VAL A 2 4.17 30.44 4.64
N TYR A 3 3.68 29.25 4.89
CA TYR A 3 4.42 28.00 4.68
C TYR A 3 3.71 27.14 3.64
N PRO A 4 4.43 26.33 2.86
CA PRO A 4 3.79 25.29 2.04
C PRO A 4 3.11 24.26 2.93
N GLY A 5 2.05 23.64 2.44
CA GLY A 5 1.41 22.53 3.14
C GLY A 5 2.37 21.35 3.34
N LEU A 6 2.19 20.64 4.45
CA LEU A 6 2.98 19.44 4.75
C LEU A 6 2.66 18.32 3.75
N VAL A 7 3.64 17.45 3.53
CA VAL A 7 3.53 16.28 2.66
C VAL A 7 3.71 15.03 3.51
N ASN A 8 2.74 14.12 3.47
CA ASN A 8 2.83 12.80 4.08
C ASN A 8 3.15 11.78 2.97
N THR A 9 4.29 11.13 3.06
CA THR A 9 4.80 10.21 2.03
C THR A 9 4.53 8.74 2.33
N HIS A 10 3.86 8.43 3.44
CA HIS A 10 3.43 7.07 3.81
C HIS A 10 2.30 7.11 4.83
N HIS A 11 1.20 6.45 4.53
CA HIS A 11 0.04 6.33 5.41
C HIS A 11 -0.74 5.04 5.10
N HIS A 12 -1.62 4.64 6.04
CA HIS A 12 -2.58 3.54 5.88
C HIS A 12 -3.96 4.03 6.34
N LEU A 13 -4.71 4.68 5.46
CA LEU A 13 -5.97 5.34 5.80
C LEU A 13 -7.02 4.38 6.39
N TYR A 14 -7.14 3.16 5.86
CA TYR A 14 -8.10 2.17 6.36
C TYR A 14 -7.82 1.74 7.81
N GLN A 15 -6.58 1.88 8.30
CA GLN A 15 -6.21 1.55 9.67
C GLN A 15 -6.77 2.54 10.71
N THR A 16 -7.32 3.69 10.29
CA THR A 16 -7.97 4.62 11.21
C THR A 16 -9.07 3.96 12.03
N PHE A 17 -9.76 2.95 11.50
CA PHE A 17 -10.81 2.21 12.21
C PHE A 17 -10.29 1.24 13.27
N THR A 18 -9.03 0.88 13.23
CA THR A 18 -8.40 -0.01 14.21
C THR A 18 -7.38 0.69 15.10
N ARG A 19 -7.29 2.04 15.03
CA ARG A 19 -6.46 2.82 15.94
C ARG A 19 -6.87 2.57 17.40
N ASN A 20 -5.86 2.47 18.27
CA ASN A 20 -6.05 2.26 19.70
C ASN A 20 -6.85 1.01 20.10
N LEU A 21 -6.90 -0.01 19.22
CA LEU A 21 -7.51 -1.28 19.57
C LEU A 21 -6.71 -1.94 20.72
N PRO A 22 -7.31 -2.13 21.93
CA PRO A 22 -6.55 -2.52 23.13
C PRO A 22 -5.78 -3.83 22.97
N GLN A 23 -6.32 -4.77 22.22
CA GLN A 23 -5.78 -6.11 22.05
C GLN A 23 -4.41 -6.13 21.35
N VAL A 24 -4.10 -5.09 20.56
CA VAL A 24 -2.88 -5.08 19.72
C VAL A 24 -1.84 -4.05 20.15
N GLN A 25 -2.11 -3.24 21.18
CA GLN A 25 -1.27 -2.09 21.56
C GLN A 25 0.20 -2.43 21.92
N LYS A 26 0.47 -3.66 22.31
CA LYS A 26 1.82 -4.11 22.73
C LYS A 26 2.37 -5.24 21.88
N MET A 27 1.75 -5.50 20.73
CA MET A 27 2.20 -6.56 19.84
C MET A 27 3.35 -6.08 18.94
N GLU A 28 4.30 -6.96 18.71
CA GLU A 28 5.28 -6.81 17.63
C GLU A 28 4.58 -6.94 16.27
N LEU A 29 5.23 -6.51 15.18
CA LEU A 29 4.62 -6.36 13.85
C LEU A 29 3.89 -7.63 13.36
N PHE A 30 4.53 -8.79 13.38
CA PHE A 30 3.92 -10.00 12.81
C PHE A 30 2.70 -10.49 13.58
N PRO A 31 2.71 -10.59 14.92
CA PRO A 31 1.50 -10.87 15.69
C PRO A 31 0.42 -9.80 15.51
N TRP A 32 0.80 -8.53 15.43
CA TRP A 32 -0.10 -7.40 15.19
C TRP A 32 -0.82 -7.55 13.85
N LEU A 33 -0.08 -7.78 12.75
CA LEU A 33 -0.66 -8.01 11.43
C LEU A 33 -1.60 -9.22 11.41
N ARG A 34 -1.18 -10.37 11.98
CA ARG A 34 -2.03 -11.58 12.03
C ARG A 34 -3.36 -11.35 12.72
N THR A 35 -3.36 -10.54 13.78
CA THR A 35 -4.59 -10.19 14.51
C THR A 35 -5.47 -9.26 13.70
N LEU A 36 -4.88 -8.23 13.08
CA LEU A 36 -5.65 -7.22 12.34
C LEU A 36 -6.16 -7.71 10.99
N TYR A 37 -5.48 -8.63 10.32
CA TYR A 37 -6.02 -9.26 9.11
C TYR A 37 -7.39 -9.90 9.34
N GLU A 38 -7.65 -10.47 10.52
CA GLU A 38 -8.96 -11.05 10.85
C GLU A 38 -10.08 -9.98 10.92
N ILE A 39 -9.73 -8.74 11.23
CA ILE A 39 -10.65 -7.60 11.21
C ILE A 39 -10.73 -7.02 9.79
N TRP A 40 -9.59 -6.78 9.16
CA TRP A 40 -9.52 -6.13 7.86
C TRP A 40 -10.10 -6.95 6.71
N ARG A 41 -10.28 -8.27 6.87
CA ARG A 41 -11.02 -9.07 5.88
C ARG A 41 -12.49 -8.67 5.73
N GLY A 42 -13.04 -7.92 6.68
CA GLY A 42 -14.39 -7.35 6.65
C GLY A 42 -14.47 -5.95 6.03
N LEU A 43 -13.38 -5.42 5.45
CA LEU A 43 -13.40 -4.13 4.75
C LEU A 43 -14.29 -4.19 3.52
N ASP A 44 -15.04 -3.12 3.30
CA ASP A 44 -15.86 -2.86 2.12
C ASP A 44 -15.61 -1.43 1.58
N GLU A 45 -16.26 -1.07 0.50
CA GLU A 45 -16.11 0.23 -0.14
C GLU A 45 -16.49 1.40 0.81
N ASP A 46 -17.53 1.24 1.62
CA ASP A 46 -17.95 2.26 2.58
C ASP A 46 -16.91 2.43 3.69
N CYS A 47 -16.30 1.34 4.15
CA CYS A 47 -15.18 1.38 5.09
C CYS A 47 -14.00 2.17 4.49
N ILE A 48 -13.63 1.90 3.24
CA ILE A 48 -12.51 2.58 2.59
C ILE A 48 -12.80 4.07 2.39
N TYR A 49 -14.01 4.40 1.91
CA TYR A 49 -14.40 5.79 1.74
C TYR A 49 -14.39 6.57 3.07
N ASN A 50 -15.05 6.05 4.09
CA ASN A 50 -15.16 6.75 5.38
C ASN A 50 -13.83 6.82 6.14
N SER A 51 -13.01 5.77 6.12
CA SER A 51 -11.68 5.82 6.73
C SER A 51 -10.77 6.81 6.03
N SER A 52 -10.89 6.94 4.71
CA SER A 52 -10.15 7.94 3.93
C SER A 52 -10.61 9.36 4.24
N LEU A 53 -11.92 9.61 4.36
CA LEU A 53 -12.43 10.91 4.80
C LEU A 53 -11.90 11.30 6.19
N VAL A 54 -11.92 10.38 7.14
CA VAL A 54 -11.43 10.63 8.50
C VAL A 54 -9.93 10.89 8.50
N GLY A 55 -9.14 10.02 7.88
CA GLY A 55 -7.68 10.13 7.88
C GLY A 55 -7.17 11.36 7.12
N LEU A 56 -7.68 11.61 5.92
CA LEU A 56 -7.31 12.78 5.12
C LEU A 56 -7.80 14.08 5.77
N GLY A 57 -9.03 14.10 6.33
CA GLY A 57 -9.57 15.24 7.04
C GLY A 57 -8.74 15.60 8.30
N GLU A 58 -8.27 14.58 9.02
CA GLU A 58 -7.37 14.79 10.16
C GLU A 58 -6.03 15.38 9.70
N LEU A 59 -5.42 14.83 8.66
CA LEU A 59 -4.18 15.35 8.08
C LEU A 59 -4.32 16.82 7.64
N LEU A 60 -5.41 17.18 6.97
CA LEU A 60 -5.71 18.57 6.58
C LEU A 60 -5.80 19.51 7.78
N LYS A 61 -6.45 19.08 8.87
CA LYS A 61 -6.52 19.87 10.11
C LYS A 61 -5.16 20.20 10.70
N TYR A 62 -4.17 19.36 10.47
CA TYR A 62 -2.79 19.56 10.91
C TYR A 62 -1.86 20.13 9.82
N GLY A 63 -2.44 20.64 8.73
CA GLY A 63 -1.71 21.37 7.69
C GLY A 63 -1.06 20.46 6.62
N CYS A 64 -1.37 19.18 6.59
CA CYS A 64 -0.93 18.29 5.52
C CYS A 64 -1.87 18.43 4.32
N THR A 65 -1.33 18.86 3.18
CA THR A 65 -2.12 19.11 1.94
C THR A 65 -1.83 18.10 0.83
N THR A 66 -0.86 17.24 1.04
CA THR A 66 -0.50 16.16 0.11
C THR A 66 -0.28 14.88 0.89
N CYS A 67 -1.02 13.84 0.58
CA CYS A 67 -0.91 12.55 1.25
C CYS A 67 -0.70 11.43 0.25
N MET A 68 0.25 10.54 0.52
CA MET A 68 0.33 9.23 -0.08
C MET A 68 -0.28 8.20 0.87
N ASP A 69 -1.08 7.27 0.34
CA ASP A 69 -1.62 6.15 1.10
C ASP A 69 -1.15 4.81 0.53
N HIS A 70 -0.76 3.91 1.41
CA HIS A 70 -0.39 2.55 1.07
C HIS A 70 -1.53 1.58 1.45
N HIS A 71 -2.53 1.46 0.58
CA HIS A 71 -3.61 0.49 0.75
C HIS A 71 -3.22 -0.85 0.11
N TYR A 72 -3.18 -1.91 0.89
CA TYR A 72 -2.72 -3.23 0.43
C TYR A 72 -3.63 -4.41 0.81
N VAL A 73 -4.72 -4.17 1.53
CA VAL A 73 -5.67 -5.21 1.93
C VAL A 73 -6.86 -5.23 0.99
N PHE A 74 -6.98 -6.30 0.23
CA PHE A 74 -8.06 -6.51 -0.74
C PHE A 74 -8.72 -7.86 -0.49
N PRO A 75 -9.85 -7.91 0.24
CA PRO A 75 -10.69 -9.10 0.28
C PRO A 75 -11.07 -9.57 -1.13
N ARG A 76 -11.16 -10.89 -1.33
CA ARG A 76 -11.38 -11.46 -2.68
C ARG A 76 -12.65 -11.00 -3.38
N VAL A 77 -13.64 -10.56 -2.63
CA VAL A 77 -14.94 -10.16 -3.16
C VAL A 77 -15.25 -8.74 -2.70
N GLY A 78 -15.67 -7.88 -3.64
CA GLY A 78 -16.14 -6.54 -3.34
C GLY A 78 -15.03 -5.52 -3.04
N SER A 79 -13.79 -5.78 -3.48
CA SER A 79 -12.66 -4.85 -3.27
C SER A 79 -12.17 -4.16 -4.54
N GLU A 80 -12.85 -4.39 -5.66
CA GLU A 80 -12.42 -3.94 -7.00
C GLU A 80 -12.33 -2.43 -7.14
N HIS A 81 -13.06 -1.68 -6.31
CA HIS A 81 -13.13 -0.21 -6.36
C HIS A 81 -12.59 0.49 -5.10
N PHE A 82 -11.82 -0.20 -4.26
CA PHE A 82 -11.30 0.38 -3.02
C PHE A 82 -10.48 1.65 -3.26
N ILE A 83 -9.57 1.63 -4.21
CA ILE A 83 -8.75 2.81 -4.54
C ILE A 83 -9.59 3.92 -5.18
N ASP A 84 -10.63 3.57 -5.94
CA ASP A 84 -11.61 4.54 -6.46
C ASP A 84 -12.30 5.30 -5.30
N GLN A 85 -12.65 4.62 -4.20
CA GLN A 85 -13.24 5.25 -3.03
C GLN A 85 -12.26 6.18 -2.30
N GLN A 86 -10.97 5.86 -2.29
CA GLN A 86 -9.95 6.76 -1.74
C GLN A 86 -9.85 8.06 -2.55
N PHE A 87 -9.82 7.97 -3.88
CA PHE A 87 -9.85 9.16 -4.75
C PHE A 87 -11.12 9.98 -4.54
N ARG A 88 -12.29 9.33 -4.46
CA ARG A 88 -13.56 10.01 -4.18
C ARG A 88 -13.51 10.79 -2.85
N ALA A 89 -12.94 10.23 -1.80
CA ALA A 89 -12.77 10.90 -0.52
C ALA A 89 -11.80 12.09 -0.62
N ALA A 90 -10.67 11.90 -1.33
CA ALA A 90 -9.69 12.95 -1.55
C ALA A 90 -10.27 14.13 -2.34
N ASP A 91 -11.06 13.87 -3.37
CA ASP A 91 -11.75 14.89 -4.17
C ASP A 91 -12.75 15.68 -3.34
N GLN A 92 -13.52 15.01 -2.50
CA GLN A 92 -14.48 15.67 -1.61
C GLN A 92 -13.79 16.65 -0.64
N LEU A 93 -12.60 16.32 -0.18
CA LEU A 93 -11.82 17.14 0.75
C LEU A 93 -10.92 18.17 0.04
N GLY A 94 -10.69 18.02 -1.26
CA GLY A 94 -9.78 18.86 -2.02
C GLY A 94 -8.31 18.69 -1.63
N VAL A 95 -7.90 17.49 -1.21
CA VAL A 95 -6.51 17.16 -0.86
C VAL A 95 -5.78 16.52 -2.03
N ARG A 96 -4.52 16.88 -2.23
CA ARG A 96 -3.68 16.20 -3.22
C ARG A 96 -3.37 14.79 -2.74
N PHE A 97 -3.73 13.81 -3.57
CA PHE A 97 -3.68 12.41 -3.17
C PHE A 97 -2.85 11.58 -4.14
N HIS A 98 -1.88 10.86 -3.57
CA HIS A 98 -1.08 9.87 -4.26
C HIS A 98 -1.50 8.49 -3.76
N ALA A 99 -2.44 7.86 -4.45
CA ALA A 99 -2.86 6.51 -4.13
C ALA A 99 -1.77 5.50 -4.50
N THR A 100 -1.67 4.42 -3.75
CA THR A 100 -0.95 3.25 -4.22
C THR A 100 -1.91 2.11 -4.51
N ARG A 101 -1.65 1.37 -5.59
CA ARG A 101 -2.20 0.03 -5.73
C ARG A 101 -1.28 -0.92 -4.96
N GLY A 102 -1.52 -1.01 -3.64
CA GLY A 102 -0.87 -1.99 -2.80
C GLY A 102 -1.41 -3.39 -3.09
N SER A 103 -0.72 -4.43 -2.62
CA SER A 103 -1.13 -5.80 -2.92
C SER A 103 -0.42 -6.81 -2.03
N MET A 104 -1.05 -7.97 -1.88
CA MET A 104 -0.47 -9.16 -1.28
C MET A 104 -0.72 -10.35 -2.21
N SER A 105 0.31 -11.15 -2.49
CA SER A 105 0.24 -12.31 -3.40
C SER A 105 0.80 -13.59 -2.81
N ARG A 106 1.32 -13.56 -1.57
CA ARG A 106 1.84 -14.71 -0.85
C ARG A 106 1.03 -14.91 0.43
N GLY A 107 0.17 -15.92 0.45
CA GLY A 107 -0.67 -16.28 1.58
C GLY A 107 0.01 -17.24 2.56
N ARG A 108 -0.71 -17.60 3.63
CA ARG A 108 -0.23 -18.54 4.65
C ARG A 108 0.09 -19.91 4.05
N SER A 109 -0.65 -20.37 3.06
CA SER A 109 -0.38 -21.64 2.37
C SER A 109 0.96 -21.67 1.62
N ASP A 110 1.46 -20.49 1.24
CA ASP A 110 2.75 -20.30 0.56
C ASP A 110 3.85 -19.76 1.48
N GLY A 111 3.67 -19.91 2.80
CA GLY A 111 4.64 -19.44 3.80
C GLY A 111 4.63 -17.92 4.02
N GLY A 112 3.66 -17.19 3.49
CA GLY A 112 3.46 -15.77 3.75
C GLY A 112 2.73 -15.50 5.07
N LEU A 113 2.59 -14.22 5.41
CA LEU A 113 1.94 -13.79 6.64
C LEU A 113 0.42 -13.61 6.49
N PRO A 114 -0.11 -13.03 5.38
CA PRO A 114 -1.54 -12.77 5.24
C PRO A 114 -2.36 -14.05 5.05
N PRO A 115 -3.65 -14.04 5.47
CA PRO A 115 -4.58 -15.12 5.13
C PRO A 115 -4.77 -15.26 3.63
N ASP A 116 -5.05 -16.47 3.16
CA ASP A 116 -5.17 -16.77 1.73
C ASP A 116 -6.37 -16.09 1.04
N ASP A 117 -7.37 -15.67 1.79
CA ASP A 117 -8.51 -14.91 1.29
C ASP A 117 -8.25 -13.39 1.15
N LEU A 118 -7.09 -12.92 1.61
CA LEU A 118 -6.62 -11.54 1.44
C LEU A 118 -5.49 -11.41 0.41
N VAL A 119 -5.13 -12.48 -0.28
CA VAL A 119 -4.15 -12.43 -1.36
C VAL A 119 -4.82 -12.57 -2.72
N GLN A 120 -4.21 -11.95 -3.71
CA GLN A 120 -4.67 -11.96 -5.09
C GLN A 120 -3.59 -12.57 -5.99
N ASP A 121 -3.99 -13.09 -7.14
CA ASP A 121 -3.05 -13.52 -8.16
C ASP A 121 -2.38 -12.32 -8.84
N VAL A 122 -1.20 -12.57 -9.41
CA VAL A 122 -0.37 -11.52 -10.01
C VAL A 122 -1.07 -10.81 -11.16
N ASP A 123 -1.76 -11.55 -12.02
CA ASP A 123 -2.47 -10.99 -13.17
C ASP A 123 -3.58 -10.03 -12.77
N THR A 124 -4.37 -10.39 -11.76
CA THR A 124 -5.43 -9.54 -11.19
C THR A 124 -4.84 -8.24 -10.63
N ILE A 125 -3.74 -8.35 -9.89
CA ILE A 125 -3.07 -7.18 -9.30
C ILE A 125 -2.55 -6.23 -10.40
N LEU A 126 -1.88 -6.77 -11.42
CA LEU A 126 -1.30 -5.96 -12.48
C LEU A 126 -2.36 -5.30 -13.37
N LYS A 127 -3.44 -6.02 -13.70
CA LYS A 127 -4.58 -5.47 -14.46
C LYS A 127 -5.25 -4.30 -13.72
N ASP A 128 -5.50 -4.47 -12.43
CA ASP A 128 -6.09 -3.39 -11.64
C ASP A 128 -5.12 -2.22 -11.43
N SER A 129 -3.82 -2.50 -11.29
CA SER A 129 -2.78 -1.46 -11.25
C SER A 129 -2.78 -0.62 -12.54
N GLN A 130 -2.82 -1.28 -13.70
CA GLN A 130 -2.92 -0.61 -14.98
C GLN A 130 -4.19 0.23 -15.10
N ARG A 131 -5.36 -0.35 -14.75
CA ARG A 131 -6.65 0.35 -14.73
C ARG A 131 -6.60 1.64 -13.92
N LEU A 132 -6.02 1.57 -12.72
CA LEU A 132 -5.93 2.74 -11.82
C LEU A 132 -5.00 3.82 -12.36
N VAL A 133 -3.87 3.43 -12.94
CA VAL A 133 -2.97 4.40 -13.59
C VAL A 133 -3.66 5.07 -14.75
N GLU A 134 -4.29 4.32 -15.65
CA GLU A 134 -5.01 4.86 -16.81
C GLU A 134 -6.18 5.77 -16.40
N LYS A 135 -6.85 5.48 -15.29
CA LYS A 135 -8.03 6.23 -14.84
C LYS A 135 -7.68 7.49 -14.05
N PHE A 136 -6.66 7.46 -13.20
CA PHE A 136 -6.44 8.51 -12.21
C PHE A 136 -5.08 9.19 -12.27
N HIS A 137 -4.05 8.57 -12.87
CA HIS A 137 -2.72 9.15 -12.84
C HIS A 137 -2.62 10.36 -13.78
N ASP A 138 -2.35 11.52 -13.21
CA ASP A 138 -2.17 12.78 -13.95
C ASP A 138 -0.70 13.25 -13.79
N THR A 139 0.02 13.32 -14.93
CA THR A 139 1.42 13.74 -14.99
C THR A 139 1.61 15.25 -15.03
N SER A 140 0.53 16.02 -15.05
CA SER A 140 0.61 17.48 -15.11
C SER A 140 1.24 18.05 -13.85
N ARG A 141 1.89 19.20 -14.00
CA ARG A 141 2.48 19.89 -12.85
C ARG A 141 1.37 20.31 -11.87
N PHE A 142 1.56 19.99 -10.60
CA PHE A 142 0.59 20.24 -9.52
C PHE A 142 -0.69 19.42 -9.61
N SER A 143 -0.69 18.30 -10.33
CA SER A 143 -1.84 17.40 -10.39
C SER A 143 -2.34 17.04 -8.97
N MET A 144 -3.64 16.82 -8.85
CA MET A 144 -4.28 16.43 -7.59
C MET A 144 -4.24 14.92 -7.39
N HIS A 145 -4.08 14.14 -8.45
CA HIS A 145 -4.12 12.69 -8.45
C HIS A 145 -2.84 12.09 -9.01
N GLN A 146 -2.25 11.16 -8.27
CA GLN A 146 -1.19 10.30 -8.77
C GLN A 146 -1.40 8.86 -8.28
N VAL A 147 -0.84 7.91 -9.01
CA VAL A 147 -0.86 6.48 -8.65
C VAL A 147 0.56 5.94 -8.65
N ALA A 148 0.87 5.10 -7.67
CA ALA A 148 2.08 4.28 -7.66
C ALA A 148 1.71 2.80 -7.47
N LEU A 149 2.58 1.88 -7.85
CA LEU A 149 2.44 0.47 -7.57
C LEU A 149 3.17 0.13 -6.27
N ALA A 150 2.48 -0.59 -5.37
CA ALA A 150 3.03 -0.83 -4.03
C ALA A 150 2.74 -2.24 -3.50
N PRO A 151 3.36 -3.31 -4.05
CA PRO A 151 3.41 -4.59 -3.36
C PRO A 151 3.78 -4.41 -1.89
N CYS A 152 3.04 -5.07 -0.95
CA CYS A 152 3.03 -4.65 0.45
C CYS A 152 4.41 -4.73 1.13
N SER A 153 5.06 -5.90 1.06
CA SER A 153 6.34 -6.16 1.74
C SER A 153 6.95 -7.47 1.25
N PRO A 154 8.26 -7.70 1.41
CA PRO A 154 8.91 -8.94 0.99
C PRO A 154 8.29 -10.23 1.54
N PHE A 155 7.66 -10.17 2.72
CA PHE A 155 7.05 -11.35 3.38
C PHE A 155 5.58 -11.59 3.01
N SER A 156 4.97 -10.73 2.22
CA SER A 156 3.55 -10.82 1.83
C SER A 156 3.34 -10.89 0.33
N VAL A 157 4.42 -10.85 -0.46
CA VAL A 157 4.35 -10.89 -1.92
C VAL A 157 5.31 -11.93 -2.52
N THR A 158 5.02 -12.34 -3.73
CA THR A 158 5.89 -13.23 -4.50
C THR A 158 6.98 -12.45 -5.22
N THR A 159 8.12 -13.11 -5.49
CA THR A 159 9.20 -12.54 -6.32
C THR A 159 8.70 -12.14 -7.72
N ASP A 160 7.77 -12.93 -8.26
CA ASP A 160 7.17 -12.67 -9.56
C ASP A 160 6.39 -11.36 -9.58
N LEU A 161 5.55 -11.11 -8.57
CA LEU A 161 4.83 -9.83 -8.43
C LEU A 161 5.79 -8.64 -8.32
N LEU A 162 6.86 -8.76 -7.52
CA LEU A 162 7.86 -7.69 -7.41
C LEU A 162 8.47 -7.34 -8.76
N LYS A 163 8.95 -8.34 -9.50
CA LYS A 163 9.57 -8.15 -10.82
C LYS A 163 8.60 -7.56 -11.84
N GLN A 164 7.40 -8.12 -11.94
CA GLN A 164 6.41 -7.65 -12.90
C GLN A 164 5.88 -6.26 -12.56
N SER A 165 5.70 -5.94 -11.27
CA SER A 165 5.33 -4.58 -10.84
C SER A 165 6.39 -3.55 -11.21
N ALA A 166 7.68 -3.88 -11.08
CA ALA A 166 8.76 -2.97 -11.48
C ALA A 166 8.76 -2.70 -13.00
N VAL A 167 8.51 -3.74 -13.79
CA VAL A 167 8.40 -3.60 -15.26
C VAL A 167 7.18 -2.76 -15.63
N LEU A 168 6.00 -3.06 -15.07
CA LEU A 168 4.77 -2.35 -15.36
C LEU A 168 4.86 -0.88 -14.97
N ALA A 169 5.31 -0.57 -13.74
CA ALA A 169 5.41 0.79 -13.26
C ALA A 169 6.30 1.67 -14.16
N ARG A 170 7.46 1.15 -14.57
CA ARG A 170 8.38 1.86 -15.48
C ARG A 170 7.82 2.03 -16.88
N SER A 171 7.11 1.03 -17.40
CA SER A 171 6.45 1.14 -18.70
C SER A 171 5.35 2.20 -18.73
N MET A 172 4.71 2.44 -17.59
CA MET A 172 3.64 3.45 -17.43
C MET A 172 4.15 4.79 -16.86
N GLY A 173 5.43 4.90 -16.52
CA GLY A 173 6.02 6.14 -16.00
C GLY A 173 5.57 6.48 -14.57
N VAL A 174 5.16 5.49 -13.78
CA VAL A 174 4.75 5.67 -12.38
C VAL A 174 5.80 5.14 -11.42
N ARG A 175 5.68 5.52 -10.15
CA ARG A 175 6.63 5.18 -9.09
C ARG A 175 6.30 3.86 -8.41
N LEU A 176 7.27 3.34 -7.67
CA LEU A 176 7.22 2.12 -6.89
C LEU A 176 7.39 2.41 -5.40
N HIS A 177 6.61 1.73 -4.57
CA HIS A 177 6.69 1.83 -3.12
C HIS A 177 6.50 0.46 -2.46
N THR A 178 7.17 0.23 -1.33
CA THR A 178 6.95 -0.94 -0.47
C THR A 178 7.51 -0.69 0.93
N HIS A 179 7.08 -1.50 1.91
CA HIS A 179 7.77 -1.60 3.20
C HIS A 179 9.06 -2.38 3.02
N LEU A 180 10.13 -1.90 3.65
CA LEU A 180 11.43 -2.57 3.56
C LEU A 180 12.30 -2.29 4.78
N CYS A 181 12.98 -3.34 5.28
CA CYS A 181 13.88 -3.27 6.43
C CYS A 181 13.18 -2.82 7.73
N GLU A 182 11.92 -3.18 7.87
CA GLU A 182 11.05 -2.71 8.94
C GLU A 182 11.36 -3.41 10.28
N THR A 183 11.59 -4.73 10.25
CA THR A 183 11.85 -5.52 11.46
C THR A 183 12.88 -6.63 11.22
N LYS A 184 13.39 -7.17 12.34
CA LYS A 184 14.26 -8.36 12.30
C LYS A 184 13.56 -9.60 11.74
N ASP A 185 12.26 -9.71 11.95
CA ASP A 185 11.45 -10.82 11.41
C ASP A 185 11.44 -10.81 9.87
N GLU A 186 11.37 -9.63 9.26
CA GLU A 186 11.49 -9.49 7.81
C GLU A 186 12.87 -9.95 7.30
N GLU A 187 13.96 -9.54 7.97
CA GLU A 187 15.31 -9.97 7.59
C GLU A 187 15.44 -11.49 7.69
N ASN A 188 14.96 -12.08 8.79
CA ASN A 188 14.97 -13.53 8.97
C ASN A 188 14.16 -14.23 7.88
N PHE A 189 12.98 -13.71 7.55
CA PHE A 189 12.12 -14.22 6.49
C PHE A 189 12.83 -14.21 5.13
N THR A 190 13.44 -13.11 4.73
CA THR A 190 14.08 -13.02 3.42
C THR A 190 15.34 -13.88 3.34
N LEU A 191 16.11 -14.01 4.42
CA LEU A 191 17.25 -14.92 4.50
C LEU A 191 16.82 -16.38 4.35
N GLU A 192 15.71 -16.77 5.00
CA GLU A 192 15.18 -18.14 4.89
C GLU A 192 14.55 -18.43 3.53
N ALA A 193 13.72 -17.50 3.02
CA ALA A 193 12.93 -17.73 1.80
C ALA A 193 13.74 -17.59 0.51
N VAL A 194 14.72 -16.67 0.46
CA VAL A 194 15.47 -16.35 -0.77
C VAL A 194 16.99 -16.26 -0.58
N GLY A 195 17.50 -16.47 0.63
CA GLY A 195 18.94 -16.45 0.92
C GLY A 195 19.58 -15.05 0.87
N MET A 196 18.79 -13.98 0.89
CA MET A 196 19.26 -12.61 0.72
C MET A 196 18.72 -11.69 1.84
N ARG A 197 19.48 -10.67 2.19
CA ARG A 197 18.95 -9.58 3.02
C ARG A 197 17.93 -8.75 2.23
N PRO A 198 16.97 -8.07 2.91
CA PRO A 198 15.84 -7.41 2.26
C PRO A 198 16.24 -6.48 1.10
N LEU A 199 17.18 -5.55 1.29
CA LEU A 199 17.59 -4.61 0.24
C LEU A 199 18.25 -5.31 -0.96
N VAL A 200 19.09 -6.33 -0.72
CA VAL A 200 19.74 -7.12 -1.78
C VAL A 200 18.69 -7.92 -2.58
N TYR A 201 17.68 -8.44 -1.88
CA TYR A 201 16.56 -9.10 -2.53
C TYR A 201 15.77 -8.13 -3.42
N MET A 202 15.46 -6.94 -2.92
CA MET A 202 14.78 -5.91 -3.72
C MET A 202 15.59 -5.46 -4.93
N GLU A 203 16.91 -5.30 -4.79
CA GLU A 203 17.80 -5.03 -5.92
C GLU A 203 17.70 -6.13 -6.98
N SER A 204 17.71 -7.40 -6.58
CA SER A 204 17.57 -8.55 -7.50
C SER A 204 16.21 -8.58 -8.23
N CYS A 205 15.21 -7.93 -7.69
CA CYS A 205 13.88 -7.76 -8.29
C CYS A 205 13.74 -6.49 -9.14
N GLY A 206 14.80 -5.68 -9.26
CA GLY A 206 14.78 -4.43 -10.02
C GLY A 206 14.20 -3.24 -9.26
N TRP A 207 14.18 -3.28 -7.94
CA TRP A 207 13.58 -2.26 -7.07
C TRP A 207 14.58 -1.21 -6.56
N LEU A 208 15.60 -0.87 -7.34
CA LEU A 208 16.47 0.28 -7.07
C LEU A 208 16.33 1.33 -8.17
N GLY A 209 16.29 2.60 -7.78
CA GLY A 209 16.18 3.71 -8.71
C GLY A 209 15.58 4.96 -8.06
N ASN A 210 15.60 6.06 -8.78
CA ASN A 210 15.00 7.34 -8.38
C ASN A 210 13.46 7.33 -8.45
N ASP A 211 12.90 6.27 -8.99
CA ASP A 211 11.47 5.98 -9.10
C ASP A 211 10.95 5.14 -7.94
N VAL A 212 11.81 4.74 -7.00
CA VAL A 212 11.49 3.86 -5.86
C VAL A 212 11.69 4.59 -4.54
N TRP A 213 10.76 4.43 -3.60
CA TRP A 213 10.98 4.79 -2.20
C TRP A 213 10.43 3.72 -1.26
N TYR A 214 10.99 3.65 -0.06
CA TYR A 214 10.66 2.65 0.96
C TYR A 214 10.12 3.31 2.23
N ALA A 215 9.33 2.55 3.00
CA ALA A 215 8.90 2.89 4.35
C ALA A 215 9.41 1.84 5.35
#